data_d905f47eec8ae7656456170125fdf605
#
_entry.id   d905f47eec8ae7656456170125fdf605
#
_cell.length_a   1.000
_cell.length_b   1.000
_cell.length_c   1.000
_cell.angle_alpha   90.00
_cell.angle_beta   90.00
_cell.angle_gamma   90.00
#
_symmetry.space_group_name_H-M   'P 1'
#
loop_
_entity.id
_entity.type
_entity.pdbx_description
1 polymer ?
#
loop_
_entity_poly.entity_id
_entity_poly.type
_entity_poly.pdbx_seq_one_letter_code
_entity_poly.pdbx_strand_id
1 'polypeptide(L)'
;IPGASLFAIKINDATHEFQAIDGIKEDITQIILNLKGLVIKICEEAYPDEELESTTVEKWPVMTIKAHGKKVIHGEDIVCPAGFEIVNKGVYICELTDDKAKLDMSLYAKRGRGFKTFSVNHEKINTLSIIATDSDFSPIIRVAYTVDDVKISKYETGDKLTLEVLTNGAITPSNAVAFAAKVLTDHLSPLVDINEHIKAYNLMEQQIKEEKNKTLSIPIENINLSVRSYNCLKRAGIQTIQELTDKKRSEVEKIKNLGKKSLLEIKRRL
;
A
#
# COMPACT_ATOMS: atom_id res chain seq x y z
N ILE A 1 9.45 0.58 -0.57
CA ILE A 1 8.40 -0.30 0.01
C ILE A 1 8.98 -1.69 0.09
N PRO A 2 8.86 -2.39 1.24
CA PRO A 2 9.30 -3.77 1.36
C PRO A 2 8.38 -4.72 0.60
N GLY A 3 8.95 -5.83 0.15
CA GLY A 3 8.25 -6.95 -0.45
C GLY A 3 8.95 -8.26 -0.14
N ALA A 4 8.53 -9.35 -0.77
CA ALA A 4 9.14 -10.66 -0.62
C ALA A 4 9.54 -11.23 -1.99
N SER A 5 10.67 -11.91 -2.05
CA SER A 5 11.20 -12.52 -3.26
C SER A 5 12.03 -13.75 -2.94
N LEU A 6 12.16 -14.65 -3.92
CA LEU A 6 13.12 -15.74 -3.84
C LEU A 6 14.55 -15.17 -3.84
N PHE A 7 15.45 -15.82 -3.11
CA PHE A 7 16.87 -15.49 -3.13
C PHE A 7 17.75 -16.71 -3.41
N ALA A 8 17.19 -17.92 -3.26
CA ALA A 8 17.88 -19.16 -3.57
C ALA A 8 16.89 -20.30 -3.85
N ILE A 9 17.34 -21.31 -4.56
CA ILE A 9 16.61 -22.53 -4.86
C ILE A 9 17.53 -23.75 -4.70
N LYS A 10 16.94 -24.88 -4.41
CA LYS A 10 17.56 -26.19 -4.51
C LYS A 10 16.68 -27.08 -5.37
N ILE A 11 17.25 -27.70 -6.41
CA ILE A 11 16.49 -28.57 -7.31
C ILE A 11 17.21 -29.92 -7.41
N ASN A 12 16.55 -31.01 -7.02
CA ASN A 12 17.10 -32.35 -7.01
C ASN A 12 18.58 -32.34 -6.51
N ASP A 13 19.48 -32.97 -7.27
CA ASP A 13 20.92 -33.01 -6.98
C ASP A 13 21.73 -32.01 -7.82
N ALA A 14 21.07 -31.00 -8.39
CA ALA A 14 21.73 -30.01 -9.21
C ALA A 14 22.68 -29.12 -8.42
N THR A 15 23.84 -28.86 -8.96
CA THR A 15 24.90 -28.06 -8.33
C THR A 15 25.12 -26.70 -8.98
N HIS A 16 24.56 -26.46 -10.17
CA HIS A 16 24.68 -25.18 -10.87
C HIS A 16 23.49 -24.97 -11.84
N GLU A 17 23.25 -23.71 -12.22
CA GLU A 17 22.12 -23.27 -13.02
C GLU A 17 22.09 -23.73 -14.46
N PHE A 18 23.21 -24.19 -15.01
CA PHE A 18 23.32 -24.63 -16.42
C PHE A 18 23.07 -26.13 -16.60
N GLN A 19 22.62 -26.82 -15.57
CA GLN A 19 22.32 -28.24 -15.61
C GLN A 19 20.92 -28.49 -16.14
N ALA A 20 20.73 -29.52 -16.98
CA ALA A 20 19.43 -30.04 -17.34
C ALA A 20 19.03 -31.17 -16.38
N ILE A 21 17.75 -31.38 -16.22
CA ILE A 21 17.16 -32.43 -15.34
C ILE A 21 16.43 -33.41 -16.26
N ASP A 22 16.76 -34.68 -16.16
CA ASP A 22 16.13 -35.74 -16.96
C ASP A 22 14.62 -35.80 -16.74
N GLY A 23 13.88 -35.79 -17.85
CA GLY A 23 12.43 -35.86 -17.84
C GLY A 23 11.73 -34.52 -17.54
N ILE A 24 12.45 -33.43 -17.43
CA ILE A 24 11.90 -32.06 -17.33
C ILE A 24 12.23 -31.32 -18.63
N LYS A 25 11.23 -30.61 -19.15
CA LYS A 25 11.33 -29.91 -20.44
C LYS A 25 12.26 -28.69 -20.38
N GLU A 26 12.19 -27.93 -19.30
CA GLU A 26 12.98 -26.72 -19.07
C GLU A 26 14.31 -27.07 -18.41
N ASP A 27 15.35 -26.32 -18.76
CA ASP A 27 16.58 -26.29 -17.98
C ASP A 27 16.43 -25.48 -16.70
N ILE A 28 17.39 -25.59 -15.79
CA ILE A 28 17.33 -24.91 -14.50
C ILE A 28 17.29 -23.39 -14.67
N THR A 29 17.99 -22.84 -15.68
CA THR A 29 17.97 -21.40 -15.97
C THR A 29 16.56 -20.93 -16.34
N GLN A 30 15.85 -21.69 -17.17
CA GLN A 30 14.47 -21.38 -17.55
C GLN A 30 13.53 -21.51 -16.35
N ILE A 31 13.71 -22.53 -15.52
CA ILE A 31 12.94 -22.69 -14.27
C ILE A 31 13.15 -21.47 -13.35
N ILE A 32 14.40 -21.01 -13.18
CA ILE A 32 14.71 -19.81 -12.40
C ILE A 32 14.00 -18.57 -12.97
N LEU A 33 14.02 -18.41 -14.30
CA LEU A 33 13.34 -17.28 -14.96
C LEU A 33 11.83 -17.33 -14.76
N ASN A 34 11.21 -18.51 -14.83
CA ASN A 34 9.79 -18.68 -14.55
C ASN A 34 9.46 -18.37 -13.07
N LEU A 35 10.32 -18.82 -12.15
CA LEU A 35 10.19 -18.56 -10.72
C LEU A 35 10.33 -17.07 -10.36
N LYS A 36 11.04 -16.25 -11.15
CA LYS A 36 11.08 -14.79 -10.97
C LYS A 36 9.71 -14.14 -11.15
N GLY A 37 8.78 -14.78 -11.85
CA GLY A 37 7.39 -14.34 -11.96
C GLY A 37 6.53 -14.61 -10.73
N LEU A 38 7.02 -15.38 -9.75
CA LEU A 38 6.28 -15.67 -8.52
C LEU A 38 6.12 -14.43 -7.64
N VAL A 39 4.88 -14.21 -7.20
CA VAL A 39 4.54 -13.18 -6.22
C VAL A 39 4.32 -13.83 -4.88
N ILE A 40 5.23 -13.56 -3.96
CA ILE A 40 5.28 -14.16 -2.62
C ILE A 40 4.87 -13.13 -1.59
N LYS A 41 4.09 -13.56 -0.62
CA LYS A 41 3.75 -12.79 0.58
C LYS A 41 4.24 -13.53 1.81
N ILE A 42 4.96 -12.82 2.69
CA ILE A 42 5.48 -13.37 3.94
C ILE A 42 4.92 -12.53 5.08
N CYS A 43 4.30 -13.20 6.06
CA CYS A 43 3.74 -12.56 7.24
C CYS A 43 4.88 -12.09 8.16
N GLU A 44 4.89 -10.80 8.50
CA GLU A 44 5.90 -10.19 9.35
C GLU A 44 5.86 -10.70 10.79
N GLU A 45 4.64 -10.94 11.29
CA GLU A 45 4.43 -11.44 12.65
C GLU A 45 4.97 -12.88 12.83
N ALA A 46 4.94 -13.69 11.77
CA ALA A 46 5.43 -15.06 11.81
C ALA A 46 6.96 -15.15 11.63
N TYR A 47 7.54 -14.21 10.89
CA TYR A 47 8.96 -14.18 10.54
C TYR A 47 9.49 -12.75 10.62
N PRO A 48 9.93 -12.27 11.78
CA PRO A 48 10.62 -11.00 11.93
C PRO A 48 11.90 -10.96 11.09
N ASP A 49 12.17 -9.81 10.46
CA ASP A 49 13.35 -9.66 9.58
C ASP A 49 14.67 -9.94 10.30
N GLU A 50 14.77 -9.60 11.59
CA GLU A 50 15.95 -9.84 12.44
C GLU A 50 16.25 -11.33 12.62
N GLU A 51 15.22 -12.16 12.82
CA GLU A 51 15.37 -13.61 12.94
C GLU A 51 15.81 -14.24 11.61
N LEU A 52 15.25 -13.77 10.50
CA LEU A 52 15.61 -14.25 9.17
C LEU A 52 17.04 -13.85 8.79
N GLU A 53 17.54 -12.68 9.18
CA GLU A 53 18.91 -12.27 8.87
C GLU A 53 19.96 -13.05 9.64
N SER A 54 19.65 -13.53 10.85
CA SER A 54 20.53 -14.31 11.71
C SER A 54 20.48 -15.82 11.44
N THR A 55 19.47 -16.30 10.71
CA THR A 55 19.25 -17.72 10.45
C THR A 55 20.12 -18.23 9.30
N THR A 56 20.76 -19.39 9.49
CA THR A 56 21.47 -20.07 8.41
C THR A 56 20.49 -20.64 7.38
N VAL A 57 20.89 -20.72 6.10
CA VAL A 57 20.02 -21.17 5.01
C VAL A 57 19.43 -22.57 5.27
N GLU A 58 20.11 -23.41 6.01
CA GLU A 58 19.68 -24.77 6.37
C GLU A 58 18.48 -24.79 7.33
N LYS A 59 18.30 -23.75 8.15
CA LYS A 59 17.19 -23.59 9.07
C LYS A 59 16.11 -22.66 8.55
N TRP A 60 16.28 -22.15 7.32
CA TRP A 60 15.35 -21.22 6.71
C TRP A 60 14.00 -21.89 6.44
N PRO A 61 12.87 -21.18 6.62
CA PRO A 61 11.56 -21.71 6.22
C PRO A 61 11.53 -21.95 4.72
N VAL A 62 11.23 -23.18 4.32
CA VAL A 62 11.37 -23.64 2.94
C VAL A 62 9.99 -23.88 2.34
N MET A 63 9.74 -23.32 1.17
CA MET A 63 8.63 -23.70 0.31
C MET A 63 9.08 -24.87 -0.56
N THR A 64 8.24 -25.88 -0.75
CA THR A 64 8.63 -27.11 -1.45
C THR A 64 7.68 -27.44 -2.60
N ILE A 65 8.26 -28.03 -3.67
CA ILE A 65 7.52 -28.66 -4.76
C ILE A 65 8.00 -30.09 -4.84
N LYS A 66 7.07 -31.05 -4.78
CA LYS A 66 7.35 -32.46 -5.00
C LYS A 66 6.38 -32.99 -6.04
N ALA A 67 6.91 -33.41 -7.17
CA ALA A 67 6.11 -33.96 -8.25
C ALA A 67 6.75 -35.22 -8.84
N HIS A 68 5.90 -36.10 -9.35
CA HIS A 68 6.29 -37.35 -9.96
C HIS A 68 5.38 -37.67 -11.15
N GLY A 69 5.99 -38.16 -12.23
CA GLY A 69 5.30 -38.50 -13.49
C GLY A 69 4.97 -37.26 -14.32
N LYS A 70 4.30 -37.48 -15.45
CA LYS A 70 3.91 -36.40 -16.37
C LYS A 70 2.98 -35.40 -15.71
N LYS A 71 3.43 -34.17 -15.55
CA LYS A 71 2.65 -33.10 -14.93
C LYS A 71 3.21 -31.72 -15.31
N VAL A 72 2.32 -30.75 -15.52
CA VAL A 72 2.69 -29.33 -15.59
C VAL A 72 2.65 -28.76 -14.19
N ILE A 73 3.70 -28.07 -13.81
CA ILE A 73 3.89 -27.50 -12.48
C ILE A 73 3.60 -26.00 -12.52
N HIS A 74 2.73 -25.56 -11.64
CA HIS A 74 2.35 -24.17 -11.46
C HIS A 74 2.63 -23.69 -10.03
N GLY A 75 2.43 -22.40 -9.77
CA GLY A 75 2.58 -21.81 -8.45
C GLY A 75 1.65 -22.44 -7.38
N GLU A 76 0.54 -23.03 -7.77
CA GLU A 76 -0.38 -23.74 -6.86
C GLU A 76 0.19 -25.05 -6.31
N ASP A 77 1.17 -25.66 -6.99
CA ASP A 77 1.84 -26.89 -6.55
C ASP A 77 2.88 -26.63 -5.45
N ILE A 78 3.14 -25.39 -5.13
CA ILE A 78 4.08 -25.00 -4.07
C ILE A 78 3.43 -25.18 -2.71
N VAL A 79 4.03 -26.04 -1.89
CA VAL A 79 3.66 -26.20 -0.49
C VAL A 79 4.40 -25.13 0.33
N CYS A 80 3.65 -24.20 0.89
CA CYS A 80 4.18 -23.10 1.68
C CYS A 80 4.19 -23.45 3.17
N PRO A 81 5.25 -23.07 3.92
CA PRO A 81 5.23 -23.09 5.37
C PRO A 81 4.23 -22.05 5.92
N ALA A 82 3.85 -22.18 7.18
CA ALA A 82 2.96 -21.24 7.83
C ALA A 82 3.52 -19.80 7.69
N GLY A 83 2.68 -18.83 7.34
CA GLY A 83 3.07 -17.44 7.14
C GLY A 83 3.59 -17.10 5.73
N PHE A 84 3.75 -18.08 4.83
CA PHE A 84 4.08 -17.86 3.42
C PHE A 84 2.85 -18.08 2.54
N GLU A 85 2.67 -17.27 1.54
CA GLU A 85 1.57 -17.37 0.59
C GLU A 85 2.04 -17.03 -0.82
N ILE A 86 1.63 -17.84 -1.82
CA ILE A 86 1.78 -17.52 -3.24
C ILE A 86 0.51 -16.83 -3.72
N VAL A 87 0.66 -15.60 -4.19
CA VAL A 87 -0.46 -14.75 -4.64
C VAL A 87 -0.94 -15.18 -6.02
N ASN A 88 -0.02 -15.39 -6.96
CA ASN A 88 -0.29 -15.72 -8.36
C ASN A 88 -0.13 -17.22 -8.64
N LYS A 89 -1.03 -18.02 -8.11
CA LYS A 89 -1.00 -19.49 -8.16
C LYS A 89 -0.91 -20.11 -9.57
N GLY A 90 -1.40 -19.40 -10.59
CA GLY A 90 -1.40 -19.87 -11.97
C GLY A 90 -0.08 -19.69 -12.74
N VAL A 91 0.99 -19.20 -12.11
CA VAL A 91 2.29 -19.04 -12.77
C VAL A 91 2.85 -20.39 -13.15
N TYR A 92 3.21 -20.55 -14.43
CA TYR A 92 3.89 -21.71 -14.96
C TYR A 92 5.35 -21.78 -14.48
N ILE A 93 5.78 -22.96 -14.03
CA ILE A 93 7.13 -23.18 -13.52
C ILE A 93 7.91 -24.10 -14.45
N CYS A 94 7.45 -25.32 -14.65
CA CYS A 94 8.08 -26.31 -15.54
C CYS A 94 7.10 -27.43 -15.88
N GLU A 95 7.49 -28.31 -16.83
CA GLU A 95 6.71 -29.46 -17.28
C GLU A 95 7.54 -30.75 -17.16
N LEU A 96 7.02 -31.72 -16.43
CA LEU A 96 7.54 -33.08 -16.39
C LEU A 96 6.97 -33.85 -17.58
N THR A 97 7.85 -34.36 -18.46
CA THR A 97 7.47 -35.01 -19.73
C THR A 97 7.50 -36.53 -19.68
N ASP A 98 8.15 -37.12 -18.69
CA ASP A 98 8.27 -38.57 -18.53
C ASP A 98 7.52 -39.07 -17.29
N ASP A 99 6.95 -40.27 -17.38
CA ASP A 99 6.26 -40.93 -16.25
C ASP A 99 7.21 -41.27 -15.08
N LYS A 100 8.51 -41.35 -15.35
CA LYS A 100 9.56 -41.58 -14.34
C LYS A 100 10.19 -40.31 -13.83
N ALA A 101 9.86 -39.16 -14.42
CA ALA A 101 10.40 -37.88 -13.98
C ALA A 101 10.05 -37.60 -12.52
N LYS A 102 11.01 -37.05 -11.80
CA LYS A 102 10.88 -36.64 -10.41
C LYS A 102 11.39 -35.22 -10.26
N LEU A 103 10.63 -34.38 -9.59
CA LEU A 103 11.00 -33.04 -9.19
C LEU A 103 10.91 -32.93 -7.68
N ASP A 104 12.03 -32.64 -7.03
CA ASP A 104 12.11 -32.21 -5.64
C ASP A 104 12.80 -30.86 -5.60
N MET A 105 12.03 -29.81 -5.34
CA MET A 105 12.52 -28.44 -5.34
C MET A 105 12.24 -27.77 -4.01
N SER A 106 13.24 -27.10 -3.49
CA SER A 106 13.16 -26.26 -2.31
C SER A 106 13.38 -24.80 -2.71
N LEU A 107 12.45 -23.93 -2.32
CA LEU A 107 12.47 -22.51 -2.65
C LEU A 107 12.68 -21.70 -1.38
N TYR A 108 13.68 -20.83 -1.41
CA TYR A 108 14.05 -19.97 -0.29
C TYR A 108 13.68 -18.54 -0.60
N ALA A 109 12.75 -17.98 0.18
CA ALA A 109 12.29 -16.62 0.01
C ALA A 109 12.55 -15.81 1.28
N LYS A 110 12.74 -14.52 1.11
CA LYS A 110 12.91 -13.56 2.21
C LYS A 110 12.18 -12.26 1.92
N ARG A 111 12.00 -11.46 2.94
CA ARG A 111 11.58 -10.06 2.81
C ARG A 111 12.80 -9.19 2.55
N GLY A 112 12.57 -8.08 1.86
CA GLY A 112 13.64 -7.13 1.55
C GLY A 112 13.12 -5.88 0.87
N ARG A 113 14.04 -5.04 0.40
CA ARG A 113 13.75 -3.78 -0.32
C ARG A 113 14.64 -3.67 -1.54
N GLY A 114 14.06 -3.10 -2.61
CA GLY A 114 14.76 -2.87 -3.86
C GLY A 114 15.14 -4.16 -4.57
N PHE A 115 16.31 -4.17 -5.18
CA PHE A 115 16.85 -5.31 -5.95
C PHE A 115 18.16 -5.81 -5.35
N LYS A 116 18.32 -7.13 -5.25
CA LYS A 116 19.57 -7.77 -4.86
C LYS A 116 20.02 -8.73 -5.95
N THR A 117 21.25 -8.58 -6.39
CA THR A 117 21.84 -9.43 -7.41
C THR A 117 22.18 -10.82 -6.89
N PHE A 118 22.33 -11.77 -7.81
CA PHE A 118 22.85 -13.11 -7.55
C PHE A 118 24.11 -13.08 -6.66
N SER A 119 25.09 -12.24 -6.97
CA SER A 119 26.36 -12.15 -6.22
C SER A 119 26.14 -11.86 -4.74
N VAL A 120 25.28 -10.89 -4.43
CA VAL A 120 24.96 -10.51 -3.04
C VAL A 120 24.25 -11.65 -2.29
N ASN A 121 23.36 -12.36 -2.98
CA ASN A 121 22.66 -13.48 -2.38
C ASN A 121 23.59 -14.70 -2.22
N HIS A 122 24.51 -14.91 -3.16
CA HIS A 122 25.47 -16.02 -3.16
C HIS A 122 26.46 -15.92 -1.98
N GLU A 123 26.93 -14.72 -1.62
CA GLU A 123 27.84 -14.51 -0.49
C GLU A 123 27.31 -15.07 0.84
N LYS A 124 25.99 -15.15 0.99
CA LYS A 124 25.32 -15.66 2.19
C LYS A 124 25.06 -17.17 2.16
N ILE A 125 25.39 -17.85 1.03
CA ILE A 125 25.08 -19.27 0.81
C ILE A 125 26.39 -20.04 0.75
N ASN A 126 26.66 -20.84 1.77
CA ASN A 126 27.88 -21.66 1.87
C ASN A 126 27.67 -23.13 1.45
N THR A 127 26.52 -23.47 0.85
CA THR A 127 26.14 -24.83 0.51
C THR A 127 26.13 -25.04 -0.99
N LEU A 128 26.94 -25.96 -1.51
CA LEU A 128 27.11 -26.24 -2.94
C LEU A 128 25.83 -26.68 -3.68
N SER A 129 24.84 -27.21 -2.98
CA SER A 129 23.59 -27.70 -3.56
C SER A 129 22.48 -26.63 -3.63
N ILE A 130 22.76 -25.41 -3.20
CA ILE A 130 21.80 -24.30 -3.22
C ILE A 130 22.27 -23.27 -4.23
N ILE A 131 21.42 -22.99 -5.21
CA ILE A 131 21.68 -22.05 -6.29
C ILE A 131 21.06 -20.70 -5.88
N ALA A 132 21.90 -19.67 -5.78
CA ALA A 132 21.43 -18.31 -5.54
C ALA A 132 20.65 -17.80 -6.76
N THR A 133 19.76 -16.83 -6.53
CA THR A 133 19.03 -16.12 -7.59
C THR A 133 19.01 -14.63 -7.32
N ASP A 134 18.80 -13.82 -8.37
CA ASP A 134 18.46 -12.41 -8.17
C ASP A 134 17.12 -12.29 -7.47
N SER A 135 16.97 -11.25 -6.66
CA SER A 135 15.73 -10.96 -5.93
C SER A 135 15.24 -9.56 -6.25
N ASP A 136 14.02 -9.44 -6.77
CA ASP A 136 13.27 -8.19 -6.86
C ASP A 136 12.21 -8.17 -5.77
N PHE A 137 12.36 -7.25 -4.83
CA PHE A 137 11.46 -7.10 -3.70
C PHE A 137 10.38 -6.06 -3.93
N SER A 138 10.38 -5.34 -5.06
CA SER A 138 9.41 -4.28 -5.31
C SER A 138 8.01 -4.85 -5.57
N PRO A 139 7.02 -4.55 -4.71
CA PRO A 139 5.64 -4.95 -4.97
C PRO A 139 4.91 -3.97 -5.90
N ILE A 140 5.56 -2.88 -6.33
CA ILE A 140 4.98 -1.83 -7.15
C ILE A 140 5.45 -2.00 -8.59
N ILE A 141 4.48 -2.18 -9.50
CA ILE A 141 4.75 -2.33 -10.94
C ILE A 141 4.82 -0.96 -11.61
N ARG A 142 3.84 -0.09 -11.32
CA ARG A 142 3.74 1.24 -11.94
C ARG A 142 3.03 2.23 -11.04
N VAL A 143 3.48 3.47 -11.08
CA VAL A 143 2.80 4.62 -10.49
C VAL A 143 2.66 5.69 -11.54
N ALA A 144 1.45 6.24 -11.68
CA ALA A 144 1.19 7.44 -12.47
C ALA A 144 0.42 8.44 -11.60
N TYR A 145 0.55 9.74 -11.93
CA TYR A 145 -0.20 10.77 -11.23
C TYR A 145 -0.65 11.86 -12.20
N THR A 146 -1.77 12.47 -11.89
CA THR A 146 -2.26 13.69 -12.55
C THR A 146 -2.66 14.70 -11.50
N VAL A 147 -2.47 15.97 -11.82
CA VAL A 147 -2.90 17.10 -11.01
C VAL A 147 -3.84 17.95 -11.85
N ASP A 148 -5.08 18.09 -11.39
CA ASP A 148 -6.14 18.83 -12.07
C ASP A 148 -6.58 20.01 -11.21
N ASP A 149 -6.83 21.16 -11.84
CA ASP A 149 -7.44 22.29 -11.16
C ASP A 149 -8.90 22.01 -10.83
N VAL A 150 -9.29 22.18 -9.59
CA VAL A 150 -10.66 22.01 -9.10
C VAL A 150 -11.15 23.29 -8.46
N LYS A 151 -12.37 23.72 -8.85
CA LYS A 151 -13.04 24.84 -8.17
C LYS A 151 -13.61 24.35 -6.84
N ILE A 152 -13.03 24.82 -5.74
CA ILE A 152 -13.52 24.54 -4.39
C ILE A 152 -14.72 25.44 -4.08
N SER A 153 -14.65 26.74 -4.50
CA SER A 153 -15.71 27.70 -4.35
C SER A 153 -15.80 28.64 -5.55
N LYS A 154 -16.70 29.64 -5.52
CA LYS A 154 -16.82 30.64 -6.59
C LYS A 154 -15.57 31.46 -6.82
N TYR A 155 -14.70 31.58 -5.80
CA TYR A 155 -13.51 32.43 -5.80
C TYR A 155 -12.22 31.67 -5.48
N GLU A 156 -12.28 30.36 -5.29
CA GLU A 156 -11.16 29.56 -4.84
C GLU A 156 -10.99 28.34 -5.73
N THR A 157 -9.79 28.17 -6.25
CA THR A 157 -9.34 26.99 -6.99
C THR A 157 -8.33 26.24 -6.14
N GLY A 158 -8.34 24.92 -6.21
CA GLY A 158 -7.35 24.05 -5.57
C GLY A 158 -6.92 22.95 -6.50
N ASP A 159 -5.89 22.24 -6.12
CA ASP A 159 -5.34 21.13 -6.87
C ASP A 159 -5.95 19.81 -6.42
N LYS A 160 -6.35 18.99 -7.40
CA LYS A 160 -6.78 17.61 -7.19
C LYS A 160 -5.69 16.68 -7.66
N LEU A 161 -5.06 15.97 -6.72
CA LEU A 161 -4.10 14.92 -7.03
C LEU A 161 -4.83 13.59 -7.24
N THR A 162 -4.65 12.98 -8.41
CA THR A 162 -5.08 11.61 -8.70
C THR A 162 -3.86 10.72 -8.82
N LEU A 163 -3.78 9.65 -8.02
CA LEU A 163 -2.71 8.65 -8.05
C LEU A 163 -3.26 7.34 -8.62
N GLU A 164 -2.59 6.80 -9.63
CA GLU A 164 -2.81 5.45 -10.16
C GLU A 164 -1.63 4.57 -9.73
N VAL A 165 -1.91 3.56 -8.92
CA VAL A 165 -0.89 2.64 -8.38
C VAL A 165 -1.22 1.22 -8.78
N LEU A 166 -0.35 0.62 -9.60
CA LEU A 166 -0.43 -0.77 -10.01
C LEU A 166 0.55 -1.59 -9.18
N THR A 167 0.04 -2.59 -8.45
CA THR A 167 0.82 -3.51 -7.62
C THR A 167 0.83 -4.92 -8.21
N ASN A 168 1.76 -5.75 -7.78
CA ASN A 168 1.80 -7.17 -8.16
C ASN A 168 0.79 -8.04 -7.41
N GLY A 169 -0.01 -7.47 -6.50
CA GLY A 169 -1.02 -8.18 -5.69
C GLY A 169 -0.53 -8.59 -4.29
N ALA A 170 0.77 -8.51 -3.98
CA ALA A 170 1.29 -8.79 -2.64
C ALA A 170 0.86 -7.72 -1.60
N ILE A 171 0.63 -6.50 -2.07
CA ILE A 171 0.16 -5.37 -1.25
C ILE A 171 -0.99 -4.66 -1.95
N THR A 172 -1.95 -4.14 -1.18
CA THR A 172 -3.01 -3.30 -1.75
C THR A 172 -2.47 -1.90 -2.08
N PRO A 173 -2.97 -1.23 -3.15
CA PRO A 173 -2.53 0.12 -3.51
C PRO A 173 -2.65 1.13 -2.36
N SER A 174 -3.72 1.07 -1.58
CA SER A 174 -3.94 1.93 -0.41
C SER A 174 -2.85 1.75 0.65
N ASN A 175 -2.50 0.49 0.97
CA ASN A 175 -1.44 0.19 1.92
C ASN A 175 -0.06 0.62 1.39
N ALA A 176 0.17 0.48 0.07
CA ALA A 176 1.41 0.91 -0.56
C ALA A 176 1.61 2.43 -0.42
N VAL A 177 0.57 3.22 -0.69
CA VAL A 177 0.62 4.69 -0.53
C VAL A 177 0.80 5.08 0.94
N ALA A 178 0.04 4.46 1.86
CA ALA A 178 0.16 4.72 3.29
C ALA A 178 1.57 4.40 3.81
N PHE A 179 2.15 3.27 3.38
CA PHE A 179 3.50 2.88 3.75
C PHE A 179 4.55 3.87 3.21
N ALA A 180 4.41 4.30 1.95
CA ALA A 180 5.31 5.29 1.35
C ALA A 180 5.25 6.63 2.12
N ALA A 181 4.05 7.09 2.47
CA ALA A 181 3.87 8.30 3.27
C ALA A 181 4.52 8.14 4.67
N LYS A 182 4.36 6.98 5.30
CA LYS A 182 4.99 6.68 6.60
C LYS A 182 6.51 6.74 6.51
N VAL A 183 7.12 6.12 5.47
CA VAL A 183 8.56 6.16 5.24
C VAL A 183 9.05 7.61 5.11
N LEU A 184 8.36 8.46 4.32
CA LEU A 184 8.73 9.87 4.17
C LEU A 184 8.64 10.62 5.51
N THR A 185 7.56 10.41 6.25
CA THR A 185 7.36 11.05 7.57
C THR A 185 8.48 10.67 8.53
N ASP A 186 8.82 9.38 8.62
CA ASP A 186 9.86 8.90 9.53
C ASP A 186 11.25 9.43 9.17
N HIS A 187 11.55 9.58 7.87
CA HIS A 187 12.82 10.18 7.42
C HIS A 187 12.89 11.69 7.63
N LEU A 188 11.76 12.39 7.60
CA LEU A 188 11.69 13.84 7.83
C LEU A 188 11.57 14.20 9.31
N SER A 189 11.10 13.28 10.16
CA SER A 189 10.91 13.50 11.60
C SER A 189 12.18 14.04 12.30
N PRO A 190 13.40 13.49 12.09
CA PRO A 190 14.61 14.02 12.72
C PRO A 190 14.92 15.48 12.35
N LEU A 191 14.48 15.92 11.15
CA LEU A 191 14.65 17.32 10.72
C LEU A 191 13.68 18.26 11.46
N VAL A 192 12.47 17.79 11.73
CA VAL A 192 11.49 18.52 12.54
C VAL A 192 11.94 18.64 13.99
N ASP A 193 12.59 17.58 14.51
CA ASP A 193 13.08 17.51 15.90
C ASP A 193 14.29 18.41 16.20
N ILE A 194 14.90 19.02 15.17
CA ILE A 194 16.03 19.98 15.34
C ILE A 194 15.63 21.19 16.18
N ASN A 195 14.36 21.64 16.08
CA ASN A 195 13.90 22.83 16.80
C ASN A 195 12.58 22.53 17.52
N GLU A 196 12.61 22.59 18.87
CA GLU A 196 11.45 22.29 19.71
C GLU A 196 10.27 23.27 19.49
N HIS A 197 10.55 24.53 19.13
CA HIS A 197 9.49 25.50 18.83
C HIS A 197 8.73 25.11 17.55
N ILE A 198 9.44 24.61 16.54
CA ILE A 198 8.83 24.16 15.27
C ILE A 198 8.08 22.83 15.49
N LYS A 199 8.61 21.93 16.33
CA LYS A 199 7.95 20.67 16.70
C LYS A 199 6.59 20.90 17.34
N ALA A 200 6.47 21.92 18.19
CA ALA A 200 5.23 22.30 18.86
C ALA A 200 4.26 23.07 17.92
N TYR A 201 4.73 23.51 16.75
CA TYR A 201 3.95 24.31 15.81
C TYR A 201 3.07 23.43 14.91
N ASN A 202 1.77 23.50 15.09
CA ASN A 202 0.80 22.67 14.34
C ASN A 202 0.25 23.46 13.14
N LEU A 203 0.95 23.36 12.01
CA LEU A 203 0.59 24.04 10.75
C LEU A 203 -0.82 23.70 10.26
N MET A 204 -1.21 22.43 10.37
CA MET A 204 -2.52 21.98 9.89
C MET A 204 -3.67 22.49 10.76
N GLU A 205 -3.49 22.57 12.08
CA GLU A 205 -4.52 23.14 12.97
C GLU A 205 -4.73 24.62 12.73
N GLN A 206 -3.68 25.37 12.38
CA GLN A 206 -3.81 26.80 12.05
C GLN A 206 -4.59 26.99 10.75
N GLN A 207 -4.28 26.22 9.70
CA GLN A 207 -5.04 26.27 8.45
C GLN A 207 -6.51 25.91 8.66
N ILE A 208 -6.81 24.85 9.41
CA ILE A 208 -8.18 24.46 9.73
C ILE A 208 -8.90 25.52 10.55
N LYS A 209 -8.21 26.19 11.48
CA LYS A 209 -8.79 27.30 12.28
C LYS A 209 -9.04 28.53 11.42
N GLU A 210 -8.11 28.87 10.52
CA GLU A 210 -8.28 29.99 9.59
C GLU A 210 -9.39 29.75 8.58
N GLU A 211 -9.48 28.54 8.00
CA GLU A 211 -10.58 28.17 7.12
C GLU A 211 -11.93 28.17 7.82
N LYS A 212 -12.01 27.63 9.06
CA LYS A 212 -13.21 27.71 9.87
C LYS A 212 -13.61 29.14 10.19
N ASN A 213 -12.64 29.99 10.56
CA ASN A 213 -12.89 31.38 10.84
C ASN A 213 -13.33 32.15 9.58
N LYS A 214 -12.73 31.89 8.43
CA LYS A 214 -13.16 32.44 7.14
C LYS A 214 -14.59 32.02 6.80
N THR A 215 -14.92 30.74 6.97
CA THR A 215 -16.27 30.21 6.70
C THR A 215 -17.29 30.79 7.68
N LEU A 216 -16.96 30.91 8.97
CA LEU A 216 -17.82 31.48 10.00
C LEU A 216 -18.04 32.99 9.83
N SER A 217 -17.08 33.71 9.27
CA SER A 217 -17.17 35.16 9.00
C SER A 217 -17.98 35.50 7.72
N ILE A 218 -18.40 34.51 6.94
CA ILE A 218 -19.20 34.74 5.73
C ILE A 218 -20.55 35.38 6.14
N PRO A 219 -20.95 36.52 5.49
CA PRO A 219 -22.26 37.12 5.71
C PRO A 219 -23.39 36.17 5.30
N ILE A 220 -24.49 36.17 6.05
CA ILE A 220 -25.69 35.36 5.75
C ILE A 220 -26.29 35.63 4.36
N GLU A 221 -25.94 36.77 3.74
CA GLU A 221 -26.32 37.12 2.37
C GLU A 221 -25.79 36.15 1.32
N ASN A 222 -24.64 35.53 1.59
CA ASN A 222 -23.93 34.64 0.65
C ASN A 222 -24.38 33.17 0.75
N ILE A 223 -25.27 32.81 1.70
CA ILE A 223 -25.74 31.43 1.89
C ILE A 223 -26.93 31.09 0.98
N ASN A 224 -27.36 32.01 0.08
CA ASN A 224 -28.51 31.82 -0.80
C ASN A 224 -29.82 31.43 -0.06
N LEU A 225 -30.12 32.11 1.03
CA LEU A 225 -31.39 31.96 1.72
C LEU A 225 -32.52 32.68 0.97
N SER A 226 -33.76 32.23 1.16
CA SER A 226 -34.91 32.97 0.68
C SER A 226 -34.98 34.38 1.33
N VAL A 227 -35.48 35.36 0.57
CA VAL A 227 -35.62 36.77 1.03
C VAL A 227 -36.33 36.85 2.39
N ARG A 228 -37.28 35.96 2.63
CA ARG A 228 -38.02 35.89 3.89
C ARG A 228 -37.13 35.40 5.04
N SER A 229 -36.38 34.31 4.85
CA SER A 229 -35.48 33.75 5.85
C SER A 229 -34.36 34.74 6.19
N TYR A 230 -33.77 35.36 5.18
CA TYR A 230 -32.75 36.38 5.30
C TYR A 230 -33.25 37.60 6.13
N ASN A 231 -34.38 38.17 5.76
CA ASN A 231 -34.95 39.34 6.49
C ASN A 231 -35.29 39.01 7.94
N CYS A 232 -35.72 37.78 8.25
CA CYS A 232 -35.99 37.37 9.63
C CYS A 232 -34.71 37.29 10.46
N LEU A 233 -33.61 36.71 9.90
CA LEU A 233 -32.34 36.66 10.58
C LEU A 233 -31.70 38.03 10.76
N LYS A 234 -31.76 38.89 9.76
CA LYS A 234 -31.24 40.27 9.82
C LYS A 234 -31.98 41.10 10.87
N ARG A 235 -33.30 40.97 11.00
CA ARG A 235 -34.10 41.64 12.06
C ARG A 235 -33.80 41.09 13.44
N ALA A 236 -33.33 39.85 13.53
CA ALA A 236 -32.91 39.23 14.80
C ALA A 236 -31.46 39.59 15.17
N GLY A 237 -30.78 40.44 14.36
CA GLY A 237 -29.42 40.89 14.60
C GLY A 237 -28.35 39.88 14.20
N ILE A 238 -28.70 38.86 13.38
CA ILE A 238 -27.79 37.81 12.90
C ILE A 238 -27.30 38.23 11.50
N GLN A 239 -26.01 38.50 11.36
CA GLN A 239 -25.38 38.96 10.10
C GLN A 239 -24.37 37.97 9.53
N THR A 240 -23.79 37.10 10.35
CA THR A 240 -22.77 36.13 9.95
C THR A 240 -23.18 34.70 10.24
N ILE A 241 -22.51 33.74 9.58
CA ILE A 241 -22.70 32.31 9.86
C ILE A 241 -22.35 32.02 11.33
N GLN A 242 -21.30 32.66 11.86
CA GLN A 242 -20.86 32.47 13.24
C GLN A 242 -21.98 32.85 14.23
N GLU A 243 -22.55 34.02 14.08
CA GLU A 243 -23.66 34.47 14.95
C GLU A 243 -24.89 33.54 14.90
N LEU A 244 -25.07 32.87 13.75
CA LEU A 244 -26.16 31.90 13.58
C LEU A 244 -25.82 30.54 14.24
N THR A 245 -24.55 30.09 14.14
CA THR A 245 -24.12 28.81 14.74
C THR A 245 -23.94 28.88 16.25
N ASP A 246 -23.62 30.05 16.81
CA ASP A 246 -23.46 30.27 18.23
C ASP A 246 -24.80 30.25 18.97
N LYS A 247 -25.93 30.47 18.26
CA LYS A 247 -27.26 30.39 18.84
C LYS A 247 -27.75 28.95 18.96
N LYS A 248 -28.34 28.64 20.13
CA LYS A 248 -28.99 27.35 20.31
C LYS A 248 -30.21 27.24 19.40
N ARG A 249 -30.51 26.06 18.92
CA ARG A 249 -31.68 25.78 18.08
C ARG A 249 -32.99 26.35 18.66
N SER A 250 -33.18 26.23 19.95
CA SER A 250 -34.35 26.78 20.68
C SER A 250 -34.46 28.31 20.62
N GLU A 251 -33.34 29.03 20.43
CA GLU A 251 -33.30 30.48 20.28
C GLU A 251 -33.65 30.90 18.88
N VAL A 252 -33.13 30.16 17.88
CA VAL A 252 -33.45 30.39 16.46
C VAL A 252 -34.91 30.11 16.18
N GLU A 253 -35.51 29.10 16.81
CA GLU A 253 -36.94 28.78 16.73
C GLU A 253 -37.88 29.87 17.32
N LYS A 254 -37.36 30.68 18.24
CA LYS A 254 -38.11 31.80 18.86
C LYS A 254 -38.05 33.11 18.07
N ILE A 255 -37.30 33.17 16.97
CA ILE A 255 -37.23 34.39 16.15
C ILE A 255 -38.60 34.68 15.53
N LYS A 256 -39.07 35.89 15.76
CA LYS A 256 -40.38 36.37 15.25
C LYS A 256 -40.47 36.19 13.72
N ASN A 257 -41.53 35.57 13.24
CA ASN A 257 -41.84 35.34 11.81
C ASN A 257 -40.95 34.29 11.10
N LEU A 258 -40.09 33.53 11.81
CA LEU A 258 -39.33 32.41 11.26
C LEU A 258 -40.19 31.13 11.37
N GLY A 259 -40.75 30.67 10.25
CA GLY A 259 -41.58 29.48 10.17
C GLY A 259 -40.79 28.18 10.06
N LYS A 260 -41.46 27.04 10.29
CA LYS A 260 -40.83 25.69 10.17
C LYS A 260 -40.15 25.45 8.82
N LYS A 261 -40.67 25.99 7.69
CA LYS A 261 -40.06 25.88 6.34
C LYS A 261 -38.75 26.65 6.29
N SER A 262 -38.68 27.85 6.84
CA SER A 262 -37.44 28.66 6.87
C SER A 262 -36.38 28.06 7.78
N LEU A 263 -36.73 27.39 8.87
CA LEU A 263 -35.81 26.65 9.70
C LEU A 263 -35.20 25.45 8.97
N LEU A 264 -36.01 24.72 8.23
CA LEU A 264 -35.52 23.61 7.37
C LEU A 264 -34.61 24.09 6.24
N GLU A 265 -34.91 25.24 5.64
CA GLU A 265 -34.08 25.88 4.65
C GLU A 265 -32.70 26.25 5.19
N ILE A 266 -32.67 26.93 6.36
CA ILE A 266 -31.44 27.30 7.07
C ILE A 266 -30.59 26.05 7.38
N LYS A 267 -31.23 24.98 7.91
CA LYS A 267 -30.54 23.73 8.24
C LYS A 267 -29.95 23.00 7.01
N ARG A 268 -30.51 23.19 5.81
CA ARG A 268 -29.99 22.59 4.57
C ARG A 268 -28.85 23.37 3.94
N ARG A 269 -28.69 24.63 4.32
CA ARG A 269 -27.71 25.57 3.74
C ARG A 269 -26.50 25.82 4.64
N LEU A 270 -26.60 25.49 5.93
CA LEU A 270 -25.51 25.35 6.89
C LEU A 270 -24.92 23.93 6.82
#